data_f8bdabb10ff132d7a3d2980a34d80814
#
_entry.id   f8bdabb10ff132d7a3d2980a34d80814
#
_cell.length_a   1.000
_cell.length_b   1.000
_cell.length_c   1.000
_cell.angle_alpha   90.00
_cell.angle_beta   90.00
_cell.angle_gamma   90.00
#
_symmetry.space_group_name_H-M   'P 1'
#
loop_
_entity.id
_entity.type
_entity.pdbx_description
1 polymer ?
#
loop_
_entity_poly.entity_id
_entity_poly.type
_entity_poly.pdbx_seq_one_letter_code
_entity_poly.pdbx_strand_id
1 'polypeptide(L)'
;PDAQNGIQVIWALNVPFTSQVDVVTAFTTFIKEMQPYFDKSKMQLGLHQHLAGDDRGTNFWILASHKDYAQYLETMNYMGSNPNFGAFVKAMGNTENTSTILRTVMKAWNLPSN
;
A
#
# COMPACT_ATOMS: atom_id res chain seq x y z
N PRO A 1 11.38 -2.48 14.65
CA PRO A 1 10.09 -1.94 15.03
C PRO A 1 9.15 -3.04 15.49
N ASP A 2 8.33 -2.71 16.44
CA ASP A 2 7.35 -3.63 16.97
C ASP A 2 6.15 -3.69 16.00
N ALA A 3 5.98 -4.86 15.38
CA ALA A 3 4.87 -5.09 14.46
C ALA A 3 3.66 -5.71 15.14
N GLN A 4 3.77 -6.06 16.42
CA GLN A 4 2.67 -6.68 17.14
C GLN A 4 1.52 -5.70 17.33
N ASN A 5 0.29 -6.16 17.09
CA ASN A 5 -0.93 -5.36 17.11
C ASN A 5 -1.01 -4.31 15.99
N GLY A 6 -0.06 -4.33 15.07
CA GLY A 6 -0.13 -3.48 13.89
C GLY A 6 -1.26 -3.88 12.96
N ILE A 7 -1.66 -2.94 12.12
CA ILE A 7 -2.68 -3.17 11.09
C ILE A 7 -2.01 -3.21 9.73
N GLN A 8 -2.26 -4.25 8.97
CA GLN A 8 -1.82 -4.35 7.59
C GLN A 8 -3.03 -4.30 6.67
N VAL A 9 -2.92 -3.49 5.62
CA VAL A 9 -3.91 -3.42 4.55
C VAL A 9 -3.23 -3.83 3.25
N ILE A 10 -3.84 -4.76 2.55
CA ILE A 10 -3.33 -5.25 1.28
C ILE A 10 -4.43 -5.08 0.23
N TRP A 11 -4.14 -4.29 -0.80
CA TRP A 11 -5.02 -4.17 -1.96
C TRP A 11 -4.42 -4.98 -3.11
N ALA A 12 -5.17 -5.97 -3.57
CA ALA A 12 -4.82 -6.76 -4.75
C ALA A 12 -5.43 -6.09 -5.98
N LEU A 13 -4.62 -5.80 -6.96
CA LEU A 13 -5.02 -5.00 -8.12
C LEU A 13 -4.74 -5.74 -9.42
N ASN A 14 -5.62 -5.57 -10.38
CA ASN A 14 -5.38 -5.93 -11.77
C ASN A 14 -5.21 -4.64 -12.58
N VAL A 15 -3.95 -4.28 -12.84
CA VAL A 15 -3.60 -3.07 -13.58
C VAL A 15 -3.46 -3.44 -15.06
N PRO A 16 -4.24 -2.81 -15.97
CA PRO A 16 -4.08 -3.05 -17.40
C PRO A 16 -2.63 -2.81 -17.83
N PHE A 17 -2.13 -3.64 -18.73
CA PHE A 17 -0.74 -3.55 -19.19
C PHE A 17 -0.38 -2.13 -19.66
N THR A 18 -1.30 -1.49 -20.37
CA THR A 18 -1.10 -0.13 -20.90
C THR A 18 -1.03 0.95 -19.83
N SER A 19 -1.46 0.64 -18.60
CA SER A 19 -1.47 1.59 -17.48
C SER A 19 -0.33 1.35 -16.48
N GLN A 20 0.45 0.27 -16.63
CA GLN A 20 1.42 -0.13 -15.60
C GLN A 20 2.51 0.91 -15.38
N VAL A 21 3.05 1.49 -16.46
CA VAL A 21 4.09 2.52 -16.36
C VAL A 21 3.55 3.76 -15.64
N ASP A 22 2.36 4.20 -16.02
CA ASP A 22 1.73 5.38 -15.43
C ASP A 22 1.40 5.17 -13.95
N VAL A 23 0.95 3.96 -13.58
CA VAL A 23 0.66 3.62 -12.20
C VAL A 23 1.93 3.66 -11.34
N VAL A 24 3.03 3.07 -11.83
CA VAL A 24 4.30 3.09 -11.09
C VAL A 24 4.82 4.52 -10.95
N THR A 25 4.75 5.31 -12.00
CA THR A 25 5.20 6.72 -11.99
C THR A 25 4.38 7.54 -10.99
N ALA A 26 3.05 7.43 -11.04
CA ALA A 26 2.16 8.16 -10.14
C ALA A 26 2.34 7.71 -8.69
N PHE A 27 2.53 6.42 -8.46
CA PHE A 27 2.80 5.91 -7.11
C PHE A 27 4.11 6.46 -6.56
N THR A 28 5.16 6.50 -7.38
CA THR A 28 6.46 7.04 -6.96
C THR A 28 6.34 8.52 -6.58
N THR A 29 5.61 9.31 -7.35
CA THR A 29 5.36 10.72 -7.05
C THR A 29 4.58 10.86 -5.74
N PHE A 30 3.53 10.06 -5.57
CA PHE A 30 2.72 10.06 -4.36
C PHE A 30 3.57 9.74 -3.12
N ILE A 31 4.43 8.71 -3.20
CA ILE A 31 5.30 8.31 -2.09
C ILE A 31 6.26 9.45 -1.71
N LYS A 32 6.86 10.10 -2.70
CA LYS A 32 7.78 11.22 -2.43
C LYS A 32 7.09 12.35 -1.68
N GLU A 33 5.88 12.69 -2.09
CA GLU A 33 5.14 13.78 -1.47
C GLU A 33 4.61 13.40 -0.08
N MET A 34 4.36 12.11 0.16
CA MET A 34 3.91 11.60 1.45
C MET A 34 5.06 11.31 2.41
N GLN A 35 6.31 11.41 1.97
CA GLN A 35 7.48 11.03 2.78
C GLN A 35 7.51 11.72 4.15
N PRO A 36 7.25 13.02 4.28
CA PRO A 36 7.24 13.66 5.61
C PRO A 36 6.20 13.04 6.55
N TYR A 37 5.04 12.67 6.02
CA TYR A 37 4.01 12.00 6.80
C TYR A 37 4.45 10.60 7.22
N PHE A 38 5.05 9.84 6.31
CA PHE A 38 5.55 8.49 6.61
C PHE A 38 6.64 8.53 7.67
N ASP A 39 7.56 9.49 7.58
CA ASP A 39 8.64 9.64 8.57
C ASP A 39 8.10 9.94 9.96
N LYS A 40 7.07 10.78 10.03
CA LYS A 40 6.45 11.16 11.30
C LYS A 40 5.60 10.04 11.88
N SER A 41 4.82 9.38 11.07
CA SER A 41 3.85 8.36 11.51
C SER A 41 4.46 6.97 11.66
N LYS A 42 5.65 6.74 11.08
CA LYS A 42 6.33 5.45 11.07
C LYS A 42 5.56 4.35 10.33
N MET A 43 4.56 4.73 9.53
CA MET A 43 3.88 3.76 8.68
C MET A 43 4.74 3.41 7.47
N GLN A 44 4.44 2.30 6.84
CA GLN A 44 5.10 1.85 5.61
C GLN A 44 4.08 1.61 4.52
N LEU A 45 4.45 1.96 3.30
CA LEU A 45 3.61 1.74 2.13
C LEU A 45 4.50 1.24 0.99
N GLY A 46 4.08 0.19 0.33
CA GLY A 46 4.84 -0.40 -0.76
C GLY A 46 3.95 -0.83 -1.91
N LEU A 47 4.50 -0.79 -3.11
CA LEU A 47 3.89 -1.32 -4.31
C LEU A 47 4.70 -2.55 -4.74
N HIS A 48 4.01 -3.67 -4.94
CA HIS A 48 4.62 -4.93 -5.31
C HIS A 48 4.04 -5.41 -6.62
N GLN A 49 4.88 -5.95 -7.50
CA GLN A 49 4.47 -6.52 -8.76
C GLN A 49 4.58 -8.04 -8.70
N HIS A 50 3.57 -8.72 -9.23
CA HIS A 50 3.60 -10.16 -9.37
C HIS A 50 4.49 -10.54 -10.56
N LEU A 51 5.46 -11.42 -10.32
CA LEU A 51 6.39 -11.85 -11.36
C LEU A 51 6.13 -13.28 -11.87
N ALA A 52 5.59 -14.17 -11.02
CA ALA A 52 5.36 -15.55 -11.38
C ALA A 52 4.34 -16.21 -10.43
N GLY A 53 3.71 -17.28 -10.92
CA GLY A 53 2.74 -18.05 -10.14
C GLY A 53 1.31 -17.70 -10.48
N ASP A 54 0.36 -18.42 -9.87
CA ASP A 54 -1.08 -18.17 -10.05
C ASP A 54 -1.51 -17.07 -9.09
N ASP A 55 -1.99 -15.97 -9.64
CA ASP A 55 -2.43 -14.79 -8.89
C ASP A 55 -3.91 -14.47 -9.08
N ARG A 56 -4.63 -15.27 -9.85
CA ARG A 56 -6.06 -15.11 -10.11
C ARG A 56 -6.40 -13.74 -10.68
N GLY A 57 -5.56 -13.24 -11.58
CA GLY A 57 -5.75 -11.95 -12.24
C GLY A 57 -5.16 -10.77 -11.51
N THR A 58 -4.54 -10.97 -10.35
CA THR A 58 -3.84 -9.91 -9.64
C THR A 58 -2.42 -9.77 -10.17
N ASN A 59 -2.01 -8.57 -10.52
CA ASN A 59 -0.64 -8.33 -10.99
C ASN A 59 0.12 -7.30 -10.16
N PHE A 60 -0.58 -6.53 -9.31
CA PHE A 60 0.05 -5.61 -8.37
C PHE A 60 -0.61 -5.73 -7.00
N TRP A 61 0.18 -5.46 -5.96
CA TRP A 61 -0.32 -5.32 -4.59
C TRP A 61 0.18 -4.02 -4.01
N ILE A 62 -0.70 -3.32 -3.29
CA ILE A 62 -0.30 -2.22 -2.42
C ILE A 62 -0.42 -2.73 -1.00
N LEU A 63 0.69 -2.66 -0.26
CA LEU A 63 0.75 -3.09 1.14
C LEU A 63 1.02 -1.87 2.01
N ALA A 64 0.13 -1.63 2.97
CA ALA A 64 0.30 -0.57 3.96
C ALA A 64 0.38 -1.19 5.35
N SER A 65 1.35 -0.75 6.15
CA SER A 65 1.51 -1.19 7.54
C SER A 65 1.38 0.00 8.47
N HIS A 66 0.50 -0.11 9.45
CA HIS A 66 0.21 0.93 10.43
C HIS A 66 0.51 0.41 11.83
N LYS A 67 0.88 1.32 12.73
CA LYS A 67 1.22 1.00 14.11
C LYS A 67 0.03 0.37 14.85
N ASP A 68 -1.18 0.92 14.65
CA ASP A 68 -2.41 0.45 15.27
C ASP A 68 -3.62 0.87 14.44
N TYR A 69 -4.80 0.50 14.91
CA TYR A 69 -6.04 0.81 14.19
C TYR A 69 -6.33 2.31 14.12
N ALA A 70 -5.97 3.05 15.18
CA ALA A 70 -6.16 4.50 15.19
C ALA A 70 -5.30 5.18 14.11
N GLN A 71 -4.05 4.75 13.94
CA GLN A 71 -3.19 5.27 12.88
C GLN A 71 -3.73 4.90 11.49
N TYR A 72 -4.29 3.70 11.33
CA TYR A 72 -4.92 3.31 10.08
C TYR A 72 -6.04 4.28 9.70
N LEU A 73 -6.94 4.57 10.64
CA LEU A 73 -8.05 5.51 10.39
C LEU A 73 -7.56 6.92 10.09
N GLU A 74 -6.57 7.40 10.83
CA GLU A 74 -5.95 8.70 10.61
C GLU A 74 -5.34 8.79 9.21
N THR A 75 -4.61 7.75 8.79
CA THR A 75 -3.97 7.71 7.48
C THR A 75 -5.01 7.68 6.35
N MET A 76 -6.08 6.90 6.50
CA MET A 76 -7.14 6.87 5.49
C MET A 76 -7.78 8.24 5.33
N ASN A 77 -8.03 8.94 6.45
CA ASN A 77 -8.58 10.29 6.43
C ASN A 77 -7.61 11.28 5.76
N TYR A 78 -6.34 11.21 6.11
CA TYR A 78 -5.30 12.07 5.51
C TYR A 78 -5.20 11.85 4.00
N MET A 79 -5.14 10.59 3.56
CA MET A 79 -5.04 10.25 2.14
C MET A 79 -6.27 10.71 1.37
N GLY A 80 -7.46 10.54 1.95
CA GLY A 80 -8.70 10.95 1.30
C GLY A 80 -8.80 12.46 1.06
N SER A 81 -8.10 13.27 1.85
CA SER A 81 -8.09 14.73 1.69
C SER A 81 -6.87 15.25 0.91
N ASN A 82 -5.96 14.37 0.50
CA ASN A 82 -4.73 14.77 -0.19
C ASN A 82 -4.92 14.72 -1.71
N PRO A 83 -4.72 15.85 -2.44
CA PRO A 83 -4.92 15.86 -3.89
C PRO A 83 -3.96 14.93 -4.64
N ASN A 84 -2.81 14.61 -4.08
CA ASN A 84 -1.85 13.70 -4.71
C ASN A 84 -2.37 12.27 -4.73
N PHE A 85 -3.15 11.88 -3.72
CA PHE A 85 -3.81 10.58 -3.73
C PHE A 85 -4.85 10.50 -4.87
N GLY A 86 -5.60 11.56 -5.09
CA GLY A 86 -6.54 11.64 -6.21
C GLY A 86 -5.84 11.49 -7.55
N ALA A 87 -4.68 12.11 -7.73
CA ALA A 87 -3.89 11.97 -8.95
C ALA A 87 -3.42 10.52 -9.16
N PHE A 88 -3.00 9.84 -8.09
CA PHE A 88 -2.64 8.43 -8.15
C PHE A 88 -3.83 7.55 -8.54
N VAL A 89 -4.98 7.76 -7.92
CA VAL A 89 -6.22 7.02 -8.26
C VAL A 89 -6.59 7.22 -9.73
N LYS A 90 -6.47 8.46 -10.24
CA LYS A 90 -6.73 8.75 -11.64
C LYS A 90 -5.79 8.01 -12.58
N ALA A 91 -4.50 7.93 -12.22
CA ALA A 91 -3.50 7.21 -13.02
C ALA A 91 -3.79 5.71 -13.11
N MET A 92 -4.47 5.14 -12.11
CA MET A 92 -4.84 3.73 -12.15
C MET A 92 -5.87 3.41 -13.23
N GLY A 93 -6.65 4.39 -13.68
CA GLY A 93 -7.58 4.21 -14.82
C GLY A 93 -8.55 3.06 -14.58
N ASN A 94 -8.48 2.04 -15.46
CA ASN A 94 -9.36 0.87 -15.42
C ASN A 94 -8.84 -0.25 -14.51
N THR A 95 -7.97 0.06 -13.57
CA THR A 95 -7.47 -0.93 -12.61
C THR A 95 -8.61 -1.48 -11.78
N GLU A 96 -8.67 -2.82 -11.68
CA GLU A 96 -9.62 -3.49 -10.81
C GLU A 96 -8.98 -3.80 -9.46
N ASN A 97 -9.72 -3.54 -8.39
CA ASN A 97 -9.37 -4.03 -7.06
C ASN A 97 -9.97 -5.43 -6.91
N THR A 98 -9.13 -6.45 -7.06
CA THR A 98 -9.60 -7.85 -7.03
C THR A 98 -9.89 -8.33 -5.62
N SER A 99 -9.20 -7.79 -4.60
CA SER A 99 -9.54 -8.01 -3.20
C SER A 99 -8.86 -6.99 -2.31
N THR A 100 -9.42 -6.79 -1.12
CA THR A 100 -8.82 -5.96 -0.08
C THR A 100 -8.79 -6.78 1.20
N ILE A 101 -7.61 -6.86 1.81
CA ILE A 101 -7.40 -7.57 3.07
C ILE A 101 -7.01 -6.56 4.13
N LEU A 102 -7.73 -6.58 5.25
CA LEU A 102 -7.39 -5.83 6.44
C LEU A 102 -7.15 -6.85 7.55
N ARG A 103 -5.96 -6.81 8.14
CA ARG A 103 -5.60 -7.78 9.18
C ARG A 103 -4.74 -7.15 10.27
N THR A 104 -4.78 -7.75 11.45
CA THR A 104 -3.87 -7.38 12.53
C THR A 104 -2.71 -8.35 12.59
N VAL A 105 -1.56 -7.84 13.01
CA VAL A 105 -0.40 -8.69 13.32
C VAL A 105 -0.52 -9.09 14.78
N MET A 106 -0.82 -10.37 15.03
CA MET A 106 -0.95 -10.88 16.39
C MET A 106 0.40 -10.97 17.09
N LYS A 107 1.39 -11.45 16.38
CA LYS A 107 2.74 -11.58 16.88
C LYS A 107 3.71 -11.71 15.71
N ALA A 108 4.84 -11.04 15.82
CA ALA A 108 5.90 -11.16 14.83
C ALA A 108 7.17 -11.71 15.50
N TRP A 109 7.85 -12.60 14.80
CA TRP A 109 9.14 -13.13 15.23
C TRP A 109 10.20 -12.63 14.26
N ASN A 110 11.28 -12.10 14.82
CA ASN A 110 12.45 -11.74 14.03
C ASN A 110 13.43 -12.90 14.07
N LEU A 111 13.90 -13.30 12.90
CA LEU A 111 14.98 -14.28 12.85
C LEU A 111 16.29 -13.61 13.27
N PRO A 112 17.16 -14.30 14.02
CA PRO A 112 18.44 -13.73 14.41
C PRO A 112 19.25 -13.37 13.16
N SER A 113 19.88 -12.20 13.19
CA SER A 113 20.87 -11.82 12.17
C SER A 113 22.18 -12.53 12.49
N ASN A 114 22.69 -13.22 11.53
CA ASN A 114 24.00 -13.89 11.69
C ASN A 114 25.03 -13.27 10.79
#